data_3f68c25c4f554c855ec642104c8ee54d
#
_entry.id   3f68c25c4f554c855ec642104c8ee54d
#
_cell.length_a   1.000
_cell.length_b   1.000
_cell.length_c   1.000
_cell.angle_alpha   90.00
_cell.angle_beta   90.00
_cell.angle_gamma   90.00
#
_symmetry.space_group_name_H-M   'P 1'
#
loop_
_entity.id
_entity.type
_entity.pdbx_description
1 polymer ?
#
loop_
_entity_poly.entity_id
_entity_poly.type
_entity_poly.pdbx_seq_one_letter_code
_entity_poly.pdbx_strand_id
1 'polypeptide(L)'
;MTLAAGYFHTRIFAMSATPLAKPSGWMLLLLATAQLIIALDATIVFVALPEIGSHLGFSAQQLQWVVSAYSVAFGGFLLLGGRAADLLGKRRFYIVGQSLYALASLAGGLGGSALLLVLARAVQGVGGAMPVSYTHLTLPTILL
;
A
#
# COMPACT_ATOMS: atom_id res chain seq x y z
N MET A 1 49.01 -7.38 -17.00
CA MET A 1 47.60 -7.77 -17.02
C MET A 1 46.84 -7.42 -15.73
N THR A 2 47.48 -6.81 -14.73
CA THR A 2 46.92 -6.50 -13.38
C THR A 2 46.35 -5.10 -13.20
N LEU A 3 46.61 -4.15 -14.10
CA LEU A 3 46.16 -2.77 -13.96
C LEU A 3 44.70 -2.52 -14.43
N ALA A 4 44.17 -3.35 -15.33
CA ALA A 4 42.81 -3.21 -15.82
C ALA A 4 41.73 -3.66 -14.80
N ALA A 5 42.04 -4.61 -13.92
CA ALA A 5 41.15 -5.09 -12.90
C ALA A 5 40.89 -4.06 -11.77
N GLY A 6 41.91 -3.26 -11.44
CA GLY A 6 41.80 -2.19 -10.45
C GLY A 6 40.88 -1.03 -10.87
N TYR A 7 40.92 -0.66 -12.15
CA TYR A 7 40.07 0.41 -12.70
C TYR A 7 38.60 0.02 -12.82
N PHE A 8 38.32 -1.27 -13.02
CA PHE A 8 36.94 -1.76 -13.10
C PHE A 8 36.26 -1.80 -11.71
N HIS A 9 37.04 -2.21 -10.69
CA HIS A 9 36.55 -2.26 -9.31
C HIS A 9 36.27 -0.86 -8.72
N THR A 10 37.14 0.12 -9.01
CA THR A 10 36.95 1.50 -8.53
C THR A 10 35.79 2.22 -9.22
N ARG A 11 35.49 1.91 -10.48
CA ARG A 11 34.32 2.51 -11.17
C ARG A 11 32.99 1.94 -10.68
N ILE A 12 32.91 0.66 -10.36
CA ILE A 12 31.70 0.04 -9.80
C ILE A 12 31.41 0.61 -8.41
N PHE A 13 32.44 0.85 -7.60
CA PHE A 13 32.27 1.46 -6.27
C PHE A 13 31.92 2.95 -6.33
N ALA A 14 32.41 3.69 -7.33
CA ALA A 14 32.11 5.10 -7.49
C ALA A 14 30.71 5.36 -8.07
N MET A 15 30.11 4.41 -8.78
CA MET A 15 28.72 4.56 -9.29
C MET A 15 27.64 4.33 -8.22
N SER A 16 28.01 3.79 -7.04
CA SER A 16 27.06 3.57 -5.93
C SER A 16 26.99 4.73 -4.92
N ALA A 17 27.77 5.77 -5.09
CA ALA A 17 27.79 6.93 -4.19
C ALA A 17 27.08 8.16 -4.78
N THR A 18 25.90 7.98 -5.38
CA THR A 18 24.95 9.11 -5.46
C THR A 18 24.48 9.40 -4.04
N PRO A 19 24.71 10.60 -3.48
CA PRO A 19 24.20 10.92 -2.16
C PRO A 19 22.68 10.84 -2.24
N LEU A 20 22.12 9.84 -1.59
CA LEU A 20 20.67 9.70 -1.42
C LEU A 20 20.18 10.98 -0.74
N ALA A 21 19.42 11.78 -1.47
CA ALA A 21 18.80 12.97 -0.93
C ALA A 21 18.08 12.55 0.36
N LYS A 22 18.47 13.16 1.50
CA LYS A 22 17.83 12.90 2.79
C LYS A 22 16.32 13.06 2.59
N PRO A 23 15.50 12.06 2.92
CA PRO A 23 14.06 12.19 2.76
C PRO A 23 13.61 13.43 3.53
N SER A 24 12.88 14.31 2.86
CA SER A 24 12.31 15.49 3.52
C SER A 24 11.43 15.00 4.68
N GLY A 25 11.54 15.64 5.86
CA GLY A 25 10.72 15.29 7.03
C GLY A 25 9.22 15.29 6.70
N TRP A 26 8.81 16.16 5.77
CA TRP A 26 7.44 16.20 5.24
C TRP A 26 7.06 14.93 4.47
N MET A 27 7.97 14.36 3.71
CA MET A 27 7.74 13.10 2.99
C MET A 27 7.57 11.93 3.97
N LEU A 28 8.39 11.88 5.00
CA LEU A 28 8.26 10.86 6.06
C LEU A 28 6.93 11.00 6.81
N LEU A 29 6.50 12.21 7.11
CA LEU A 29 5.22 12.48 7.76
C LEU A 29 4.05 12.00 6.90
N LEU A 30 4.05 12.28 5.60
CA LEU A 30 3.01 11.82 4.67
C LEU A 30 2.95 10.29 4.59
N LEU A 31 4.11 9.63 4.50
CA LEU A 31 4.16 8.17 4.46
C LEU A 31 3.68 7.55 5.78
N ALA A 32 4.10 8.09 6.92
CA ALA A 32 3.67 7.64 8.24
C ALA A 32 2.16 7.83 8.45
N THR A 33 1.61 8.97 8.02
CA THR A 33 0.17 9.24 8.09
C THR A 33 -0.63 8.27 7.23
N ALA A 34 -0.19 7.99 6.00
CA ALA A 34 -0.84 7.02 5.14
C ALA A 34 -0.84 5.61 5.77
N GLN A 35 0.29 5.21 6.34
CA GLN A 35 0.41 3.91 7.00
C GLN A 35 -0.47 3.82 8.25
N LEU A 36 -0.56 4.90 9.03
CA LEU A 36 -1.44 4.99 10.19
C LEU A 36 -2.91 4.84 9.79
N ILE A 37 -3.36 5.52 8.74
CA ILE A 37 -4.73 5.43 8.22
C ILE A 37 -5.08 3.99 7.83
N ILE A 38 -4.19 3.29 7.12
CA ILE A 38 -4.40 1.90 6.71
C ILE A 38 -4.51 0.98 7.96
N ALA A 39 -3.66 1.18 8.95
CA ALA A 39 -3.68 0.39 10.19
C ALA A 39 -4.95 0.64 11.01
N LEU A 40 -5.39 1.89 11.12
CA LEU A 40 -6.62 2.26 11.83
C LEU A 40 -7.86 1.69 11.12
N ASP A 41 -7.92 1.77 9.80
CA ASP A 41 -9.03 1.23 9.01
C ASP A 41 -9.22 -0.28 9.26
N ALA A 42 -8.12 -1.05 9.24
CA ALA A 42 -8.18 -2.48 9.55
C ALA A 42 -8.73 -2.73 10.96
N THR A 43 -8.27 -1.98 11.96
CA THR A 43 -8.70 -2.12 13.35
C THR A 43 -10.17 -1.74 13.52
N ILE A 44 -10.60 -0.62 12.93
CA ILE A 44 -12.00 -0.13 13.01
C ILE A 44 -12.96 -1.16 12.43
N VAL A 45 -12.62 -1.77 11.30
CA VAL A 45 -13.47 -2.81 10.69
C VAL A 45 -13.66 -4.00 11.63
N PHE A 46 -12.60 -4.50 12.26
CA PHE A 46 -12.71 -5.61 13.20
C PHE A 46 -13.63 -5.27 14.40
N VAL A 47 -13.55 -4.06 14.92
CA VAL A 47 -14.40 -3.61 16.03
C VAL A 47 -15.84 -3.39 15.58
N ALA A 48 -16.06 -2.91 14.36
CA ALA A 48 -17.39 -2.61 13.82
C ALA A 48 -18.11 -3.84 13.26
N LEU A 49 -17.43 -4.96 12.98
CA LEU A 49 -18.02 -6.16 12.39
C LEU A 49 -19.27 -6.67 13.12
N PRO A 50 -19.30 -6.80 14.46
CA PRO A 50 -20.51 -7.28 15.18
C PRO A 50 -21.69 -6.32 15.00
N GLU A 51 -21.45 -5.02 15.04
CA GLU A 51 -22.46 -3.98 14.88
C GLU A 51 -23.00 -3.94 13.45
N ILE A 52 -22.13 -4.03 12.46
CA ILE A 52 -22.51 -4.15 11.04
C ILE A 52 -23.36 -5.39 10.81
N GLY A 53 -23.01 -6.51 11.45
CA GLY A 53 -23.76 -7.75 11.36
C GLY A 53 -25.18 -7.63 11.90
N SER A 54 -25.33 -7.01 13.07
CA SER A 54 -26.64 -6.85 13.71
C SER A 54 -27.54 -5.83 13.01
N HIS A 55 -27.00 -4.68 12.61
CA HIS A 55 -27.76 -3.58 11.99
C HIS A 55 -28.13 -3.84 10.53
N LEU A 56 -27.25 -4.44 9.75
CA LEU A 56 -27.47 -4.69 8.33
C LEU A 56 -27.94 -6.12 8.01
N GLY A 57 -28.13 -6.96 9.05
CA GLY A 57 -28.60 -8.33 8.88
C GLY A 57 -27.63 -9.23 8.11
N PHE A 58 -26.31 -8.99 8.22
CA PHE A 58 -25.31 -9.77 7.49
C PHE A 58 -25.17 -11.16 8.09
N SER A 59 -25.09 -12.17 7.23
CA SER A 59 -24.68 -13.52 7.64
C SER A 59 -23.21 -13.53 8.06
N ALA A 60 -22.82 -14.50 8.89
CA ALA A 60 -21.42 -14.70 9.29
C ALA A 60 -20.48 -14.85 8.08
N GLN A 61 -20.95 -15.45 7.00
CA GLN A 61 -20.19 -15.61 5.76
C GLN A 61 -19.97 -14.28 5.04
N GLN A 62 -20.97 -13.38 5.02
CA GLN A 62 -20.83 -12.06 4.44
C GLN A 62 -19.83 -11.19 5.23
N LEU A 63 -19.87 -11.25 6.56
CA LEU A 63 -18.91 -10.59 7.44
C LEU A 63 -17.48 -11.11 7.18
N GLN A 64 -17.30 -12.40 6.98
CA GLN A 64 -16.02 -12.98 6.63
C GLN A 64 -15.49 -12.41 5.29
N TRP A 65 -16.37 -12.26 4.29
CA TRP A 65 -16.00 -11.67 3.00
C TRP A 65 -15.58 -10.21 3.10
N VAL A 66 -16.14 -9.44 4.02
CA VAL A 66 -15.71 -8.03 4.26
C VAL A 66 -14.23 -7.94 4.64
N VAL A 67 -13.76 -8.87 5.48
CA VAL A 67 -12.33 -8.93 5.86
C VAL A 67 -11.48 -9.57 4.76
N SER A 68 -11.93 -10.71 4.23
CA SER A 68 -11.17 -11.50 3.26
C SER A 68 -10.97 -10.75 1.93
N ALA A 69 -11.98 -10.02 1.44
CA ALA A 69 -11.90 -9.27 0.20
C ALA A 69 -10.76 -8.22 0.25
N TYR A 70 -10.63 -7.51 1.37
CA TYR A 70 -9.50 -6.59 1.57
C TYR A 70 -8.16 -7.34 1.54
N SER A 71 -8.02 -8.40 2.33
CA SER A 71 -6.76 -9.13 2.49
C SER A 71 -6.28 -9.78 1.19
N VAL A 72 -7.21 -10.40 0.44
CA VAL A 72 -6.91 -11.04 -0.85
C VAL A 72 -6.53 -10.00 -1.90
N ALA A 73 -7.29 -8.89 -2.00
CA ALA A 73 -7.00 -7.83 -2.94
C ALA A 73 -5.66 -7.13 -2.61
N PHE A 74 -5.42 -6.84 -1.33
CA PHE A 74 -4.18 -6.24 -0.84
C PHE A 74 -2.97 -7.13 -1.12
N GLY A 75 -3.01 -8.41 -0.70
CA GLY A 75 -1.92 -9.36 -0.89
C GLY A 75 -1.63 -9.66 -2.35
N GLY A 76 -2.68 -9.89 -3.16
CA GLY A 76 -2.56 -10.11 -4.59
C GLY A 76 -1.95 -8.92 -5.33
N PHE A 77 -2.39 -7.70 -4.99
CA PHE A 77 -1.88 -6.49 -5.63
C PHE A 77 -0.50 -6.07 -5.12
N LEU A 78 -0.14 -6.44 -3.90
CA LEU A 78 1.19 -6.19 -3.33
C LEU A 78 2.29 -6.85 -4.19
N LEU A 79 2.03 -8.08 -4.67
CA LEU A 79 2.96 -8.82 -5.54
C LEU A 79 3.12 -8.16 -6.92
N LEU A 80 2.04 -7.61 -7.47
CA LEU A 80 2.03 -6.95 -8.78
C LEU A 80 2.47 -5.48 -8.70
N GLY A 81 2.26 -4.85 -7.55
CA GLY A 81 2.43 -3.41 -7.32
C GLY A 81 3.85 -2.91 -7.55
N GLY A 82 4.86 -3.72 -7.24
CA GLY A 82 6.25 -3.38 -7.48
C GLY A 82 6.54 -3.09 -8.95
N ARG A 83 6.13 -3.97 -9.85
CA ARG A 83 6.30 -3.79 -11.30
C ARG A 83 5.44 -2.66 -11.85
N ALA A 84 4.22 -2.51 -11.36
CA ALA A 84 3.33 -1.43 -11.79
C ALA A 84 3.87 -0.06 -11.37
N ALA A 85 4.47 0.07 -10.19
CA ALA A 85 5.11 1.31 -9.72
C ALA A 85 6.28 1.74 -10.61
N ASP A 86 7.06 0.79 -11.11
CA ASP A 86 8.18 1.07 -12.01
C ASP A 86 7.72 1.55 -13.40
N LEU A 87 6.61 1.01 -13.91
CA LEU A 87 6.05 1.36 -15.22
C LEU A 87 5.28 2.70 -15.22
N LEU A 88 4.49 2.96 -14.18
CA LEU A 88 3.61 4.12 -14.08
C LEU A 88 4.27 5.35 -13.46
N GLY A 89 5.44 5.17 -12.87
CA GLY A 89 6.14 6.18 -12.09
C GLY A 89 5.66 6.25 -10.65
N LYS A 90 6.59 6.14 -9.73
CA LYS A 90 6.37 5.98 -8.27
C LYS A 90 5.41 7.02 -7.67
N ARG A 91 5.57 8.29 -8.02
CA ARG A 91 4.73 9.38 -7.48
C ARG A 91 3.27 9.26 -7.93
N ARG A 92 3.04 8.97 -9.22
CA ARG A 92 1.68 8.83 -9.76
C ARG A 92 1.00 7.61 -9.15
N PHE A 93 1.73 6.49 -9.06
CA PHE A 93 1.25 5.26 -8.48
C PHE A 93 0.80 5.44 -7.03
N TYR A 94 1.58 6.16 -6.22
CA TYR A 94 1.23 6.50 -4.84
C TYR A 94 -0.05 7.35 -4.76
N ILE A 95 -0.15 8.42 -5.55
CA ILE A 95 -1.32 9.32 -5.55
C ILE A 95 -2.59 8.58 -5.97
N VAL A 96 -2.51 7.76 -7.03
CA VAL A 96 -3.64 6.95 -7.50
C VAL A 96 -4.09 5.96 -6.43
N GLY A 97 -3.14 5.27 -5.78
CA GLY A 97 -3.45 4.34 -4.70
C GLY A 97 -4.17 5.00 -3.52
N GLN A 98 -3.66 6.13 -3.06
CA GLN A 98 -4.28 6.88 -1.96
C GLN A 98 -5.66 7.45 -2.33
N SER A 99 -5.83 7.96 -3.55
CA SER A 99 -7.12 8.44 -4.02
C SER A 99 -8.14 7.31 -4.12
N LEU A 100 -7.73 6.17 -4.66
CA LEU A 100 -8.58 4.97 -4.77
C LEU A 100 -9.00 4.46 -3.38
N TYR A 101 -8.06 4.41 -2.44
CA TYR A 101 -8.32 4.03 -1.06
C TYR A 101 -9.35 4.95 -0.40
N ALA A 102 -9.15 6.27 -0.52
CA ALA A 102 -10.05 7.27 0.09
C ALA A 102 -11.47 7.20 -0.51
N LEU A 103 -11.60 7.08 -1.84
CA LEU A 103 -12.89 6.98 -2.51
C LEU A 103 -13.62 5.68 -2.13
N ALA A 104 -12.91 4.57 -2.06
CA ALA A 104 -13.47 3.29 -1.64
C ALA A 104 -13.90 3.32 -0.16
N SER A 105 -13.14 4.01 0.70
CA SER A 105 -13.49 4.21 2.11
C SER A 105 -14.80 5.00 2.26
N LEU A 106 -14.96 6.09 1.49
CA LEU A 106 -16.20 6.86 1.47
C LEU A 106 -17.37 6.03 0.94
N ALA A 107 -17.19 5.31 -0.16
CA ALA A 107 -18.23 4.45 -0.73
C ALA A 107 -18.68 3.36 0.24
N GLY A 108 -17.74 2.72 0.95
CA GLY A 108 -18.02 1.71 1.97
C GLY A 108 -18.75 2.28 3.18
N GLY A 109 -18.36 3.47 3.64
CA GLY A 109 -18.98 4.13 4.78
C GLY A 109 -20.39 4.67 4.52
N LEU A 110 -20.70 5.05 3.28
CA LEU A 110 -22.01 5.53 2.87
C LEU A 110 -22.93 4.39 2.39
N GLY A 111 -22.37 3.21 2.15
CA GLY A 111 -23.09 2.08 1.58
C GLY A 111 -23.90 1.30 2.62
N GLY A 112 -25.21 1.16 2.38
CA GLY A 112 -26.11 0.36 3.23
C GLY A 112 -26.28 -1.11 2.79
N SER A 113 -25.40 -1.65 1.92
CA SER A 113 -25.53 -3.04 1.44
C SER A 113 -24.23 -3.85 1.62
N ALA A 114 -24.40 -5.15 1.91
CA ALA A 114 -23.29 -6.09 2.07
C ALA A 114 -22.37 -6.13 0.85
N LEU A 115 -22.97 -6.19 -0.33
CA LEU A 115 -22.22 -6.28 -1.59
C LEU A 115 -21.35 -5.04 -1.81
N LEU A 116 -21.92 -3.86 -1.58
CA LEU A 116 -21.18 -2.60 -1.74
C LEU A 116 -20.01 -2.51 -0.75
N LEU A 117 -20.23 -2.94 0.49
CA LEU A 117 -19.19 -2.96 1.51
C LEU A 117 -18.06 -3.92 1.12
N VAL A 118 -18.35 -5.14 0.66
CA VAL A 118 -17.35 -6.12 0.22
C VAL A 118 -16.55 -5.59 -0.99
N LEU A 119 -17.22 -4.99 -1.98
CA LEU A 119 -16.56 -4.40 -3.14
C LEU A 119 -15.68 -3.20 -2.75
N ALA A 120 -16.17 -2.34 -1.88
CA ALA A 120 -15.39 -1.23 -1.35
C ALA A 120 -14.12 -1.72 -0.62
N ARG A 121 -14.22 -2.79 0.18
CA ARG A 121 -13.08 -3.44 0.85
C ARG A 121 -12.06 -4.01 -0.13
N ALA A 122 -12.53 -4.64 -1.21
CA ALA A 122 -11.63 -5.14 -2.26
C ALA A 122 -10.86 -3.98 -2.93
N VAL A 123 -11.55 -2.90 -3.29
CA VAL A 123 -10.93 -1.71 -3.89
C VAL A 123 -9.98 -1.01 -2.91
N GLN A 124 -10.33 -0.92 -1.62
CA GLN A 124 -9.43 -0.42 -0.58
C GLN A 124 -8.18 -1.29 -0.46
N GLY A 125 -8.29 -2.61 -0.56
CA GLY A 125 -7.14 -3.53 -0.56
C GLY A 125 -6.16 -3.22 -1.68
N VAL A 126 -6.66 -3.01 -2.91
CA VAL A 126 -5.82 -2.58 -4.06
C VAL A 126 -5.18 -1.23 -3.79
N GLY A 127 -5.97 -0.23 -3.39
CA GLY A 127 -5.48 1.12 -3.12
C GLY A 127 -4.44 1.18 -1.99
N GLY A 128 -4.62 0.39 -0.94
CA GLY A 128 -3.69 0.29 0.19
C GLY A 128 -2.39 -0.44 -0.16
N ALA A 129 -2.42 -1.41 -1.07
CA ALA A 129 -1.23 -2.13 -1.53
C ALA A 129 -0.25 -1.23 -2.31
N MET A 130 -0.76 -0.24 -3.04
CA MET A 130 0.06 0.66 -3.87
C MET A 130 1.11 1.45 -3.07
N PRO A 131 0.77 2.21 -2.00
CA PRO A 131 1.75 2.92 -1.19
C PRO A 131 2.68 1.99 -0.43
N VAL A 132 2.21 0.83 0.03
CA VAL A 132 3.02 -0.15 0.76
C VAL A 132 4.07 -0.78 -0.15
N SER A 133 3.71 -1.15 -1.39
CA SER A 133 4.69 -1.63 -2.38
C SER A 133 5.82 -0.64 -2.63
N TYR A 134 5.51 0.67 -2.63
CA TYR A 134 6.50 1.73 -2.78
C TYR A 134 7.45 1.82 -1.58
N THR A 135 6.95 1.76 -0.35
CA THR A 135 7.76 1.88 0.86
C THR A 135 8.71 0.70 1.04
N HIS A 136 8.26 -0.52 0.77
CA HIS A 136 9.10 -1.72 0.86
C HIS A 136 10.22 -1.77 -0.17
N LEU A 137 10.04 -1.17 -1.34
CA LEU A 137 11.08 -1.11 -2.39
C LEU A 137 12.12 -0.01 -2.15
N THR A 138 11.77 1.06 -1.41
CA THR A 138 12.68 2.18 -1.17
C THR A 138 13.49 2.06 0.12
N LEU A 139 12.96 1.39 1.15
CA LEU A 139 13.68 1.21 2.43
C LEU A 139 14.99 0.41 2.32
N PRO A 140 15.08 -0.72 1.59
CA PRO A 140 16.34 -1.44 1.44
C PRO A 140 17.42 -0.64 0.71
N THR A 141 17.05 0.23 -0.23
CA THR A 141 18.00 1.08 -0.97
C THR A 141 18.52 2.26 -0.16
N ILE A 142 17.89 2.60 0.98
CA ILE A 142 18.33 3.67 1.88
C ILE A 142 19.25 3.12 2.98
N LEU A 143 19.17 1.82 3.29
CA LEU A 143 19.93 1.17 4.35
C LEU A 143 21.21 0.46 3.86
N LEU A 144 21.44 0.36 2.56
CA LEU A 144 22.66 -0.19 1.92
C LEU A 144 23.46 0.92 1.25
#